data_69d308f17c3af24b75128e9db8fa2067
#
_entry.id   69d308f17c3af24b75128e9db8fa2067
#
_cell.length_a   1.000
_cell.length_b   1.000
_cell.length_c   1.000
_cell.angle_alpha   90.00
_cell.angle_beta   90.00
_cell.angle_gamma   90.00
#
_symmetry.space_group_name_H-M   'P 1'
#
loop_
_entity.id
_entity.type
_entity.pdbx_description
1 polymer ?
#
loop_
_entity_poly.entity_id
_entity_poly.type
_entity_poly.pdbx_seq_one_letter_code
_entity_poly.pdbx_strand_id
1 'polypeptide(L)'
;WLTYPTRLEQPKLAEYAQSTLKDIGIEVDVNNTADHATYAKNGEFDVYVSSLTTAPTGDPEYFFTSTVVSDAAKNYGKYSNSDLDDIVAKLHETFDTDERGKLAVEAQQTILDDDAYFFVSHLNMGLVSKSNVSGLTAHPCDYYELTADLDIN
;
A
#
# COMPACT_ATOMS: atom_id res chain seq x y z
N TRP A 1 -14.17 -5.65 9.66
CA TRP A 1 -13.43 -4.84 8.66
C TRP A 1 -12.75 -3.66 9.35
N LEU A 2 -11.41 -3.65 9.40
CA LEU A 2 -10.62 -2.61 10.04
C LEU A 2 -10.23 -1.53 9.01
N THR A 3 -10.45 -0.26 9.34
CA THR A 3 -10.10 0.91 8.55
C THR A 3 -9.78 2.13 9.44
N TYR A 4 -9.39 3.26 8.85
CA TYR A 4 -9.03 4.45 9.62
C TYR A 4 -9.46 5.76 8.95
N PRO A 5 -9.78 6.81 9.72
CA PRO A 5 -10.44 8.02 9.21
C PRO A 5 -9.50 9.02 8.52
N THR A 6 -8.17 8.88 8.63
CA THR A 6 -7.21 9.86 8.11
C THR A 6 -7.03 9.79 6.59
N ARG A 7 -7.58 8.77 5.94
CA ARG A 7 -7.63 8.60 4.48
C ARG A 7 -9.09 8.52 4.07
N LEU A 8 -9.55 9.48 3.28
CA LEU A 8 -10.97 9.66 2.95
C LEU A 8 -11.60 8.49 2.18
N GLU A 9 -10.81 7.78 1.40
CA GLU A 9 -11.23 6.61 0.64
C GLU A 9 -11.49 5.37 1.51
N GLN A 10 -10.78 5.24 2.62
CA GLN A 10 -10.79 4.05 3.47
C GLN A 10 -12.18 3.74 4.08
N PRO A 11 -12.86 4.67 4.77
CA PRO A 11 -14.20 4.42 5.27
C PRO A 11 -15.21 4.13 4.16
N LYS A 12 -15.09 4.79 3.01
CA LYS A 12 -15.98 4.57 1.87
C LYS A 12 -15.85 3.17 1.29
N LEU A 13 -14.63 2.63 1.22
CA LEU A 13 -14.40 1.24 0.81
C LEU A 13 -15.05 0.27 1.77
N ALA A 14 -14.96 0.53 3.08
CA ALA A 14 -15.61 -0.30 4.10
C ALA A 14 -17.15 -0.28 3.96
N GLU A 15 -17.75 0.90 3.78
CA GLU A 15 -19.19 1.06 3.56
C GLU A 15 -19.65 0.35 2.27
N TYR A 16 -18.87 0.47 1.20
CA TYR A 16 -19.15 -0.21 -0.06
C TYR A 16 -19.08 -1.74 0.11
N ALA A 17 -18.04 -2.24 0.76
CA ALA A 17 -17.89 -3.67 1.05
C ALA A 17 -19.05 -4.18 1.93
N GLN A 18 -19.43 -3.44 2.98
CA GLN A 18 -20.55 -3.78 3.85
C GLN A 18 -21.86 -3.92 3.06
N SER A 19 -22.09 -2.99 2.13
CA SER A 19 -23.31 -3.03 1.30
C SER A 19 -23.30 -4.20 0.31
N THR A 20 -22.22 -4.41 -0.42
CA THR A 20 -22.15 -5.44 -1.48
C THR A 20 -22.05 -6.85 -0.93
N LEU A 21 -21.32 -7.07 0.17
CA LEU A 21 -21.17 -8.38 0.79
C LEU A 21 -22.46 -8.85 1.46
N LYS A 22 -23.29 -7.93 1.93
CA LYS A 22 -24.62 -8.24 2.46
C LYS A 22 -25.53 -8.93 1.44
N ASP A 23 -25.41 -8.57 0.15
CA ASP A 23 -26.23 -9.16 -0.92
C ASP A 23 -25.93 -10.65 -1.13
N ILE A 24 -24.77 -11.11 -0.69
CA ILE A 24 -24.36 -12.52 -0.71
C ILE A 24 -24.36 -13.18 0.68
N GLY A 25 -24.97 -12.52 1.67
CA GLY A 25 -25.19 -13.07 3.02
C GLY A 25 -24.01 -12.93 3.97
N ILE A 26 -23.01 -12.07 3.66
CA ILE A 26 -21.88 -11.76 4.55
C ILE A 26 -22.16 -10.47 5.28
N GLU A 27 -22.22 -10.53 6.61
CA GLU A 27 -22.31 -9.35 7.48
C GLU A 27 -20.92 -8.79 7.75
N VAL A 28 -20.78 -7.46 7.62
CA VAL A 28 -19.51 -6.76 7.83
C VAL A 28 -19.66 -5.75 8.96
N ASP A 29 -18.93 -5.96 10.05
CA ASP A 29 -18.74 -4.97 11.10
C ASP A 29 -17.56 -4.06 10.76
N VAL A 30 -17.81 -2.76 10.66
CA VAL A 30 -16.79 -1.77 10.30
C VAL A 30 -16.21 -1.14 11.57
N ASN A 31 -14.91 -1.38 11.81
CA ASN A 31 -14.11 -0.69 12.83
C ASN A 31 -13.29 0.42 12.18
N ASN A 32 -13.80 1.65 12.18
CA ASN A 32 -13.11 2.83 11.66
C ASN A 32 -12.46 3.61 12.81
N THR A 33 -11.19 3.35 13.09
CA THR A 33 -10.50 3.88 14.27
C THR A 33 -9.14 4.48 13.95
N ALA A 34 -8.79 5.55 14.67
CA ALA A 34 -7.43 6.12 14.61
C ALA A 34 -6.37 5.18 15.20
N ASP A 35 -6.75 4.25 16.06
CA ASP A 35 -5.88 3.25 16.68
C ASP A 35 -5.74 1.95 15.87
N HIS A 36 -6.05 2.02 14.56
CA HIS A 36 -6.02 0.88 13.64
C HIS A 36 -4.72 0.07 13.68
N ALA A 37 -3.58 0.74 13.93
CA ALA A 37 -2.27 0.07 13.96
C ALA A 37 -2.15 -0.93 15.13
N THR A 38 -2.75 -0.62 16.28
CA THR A 38 -2.79 -1.52 17.44
C THR A 38 -3.67 -2.74 17.13
N TYR A 39 -4.87 -2.52 16.59
CA TYR A 39 -5.77 -3.60 16.17
C TYR A 39 -5.10 -4.50 15.11
N ALA A 40 -4.43 -3.91 14.11
CA ALA A 40 -3.73 -4.67 13.09
C ALA A 40 -2.60 -5.53 13.66
N LYS A 41 -1.77 -4.98 14.57
CA LYS A 41 -0.70 -5.73 15.25
C LYS A 41 -1.24 -6.89 16.10
N ASN A 42 -2.39 -6.71 16.74
CA ASN A 42 -3.01 -7.73 17.56
C ASN A 42 -3.75 -8.79 16.72
N GLY A 43 -3.92 -8.59 15.40
CA GLY A 43 -4.71 -9.48 14.54
C GLY A 43 -6.22 -9.38 14.77
N GLU A 44 -6.70 -8.25 15.27
CA GLU A 44 -8.12 -8.01 15.59
C GLU A 44 -8.90 -7.53 14.36
N PHE A 45 -8.85 -8.29 13.27
CA PHE A 45 -9.55 -8.02 12.02
C PHE A 45 -9.66 -9.28 11.16
N ASP A 46 -10.67 -9.34 10.30
CA ASP A 46 -10.74 -10.31 9.18
C ASP A 46 -10.23 -9.65 7.90
N VAL A 47 -10.55 -8.37 7.69
CA VAL A 47 -10.04 -7.56 6.59
C VAL A 47 -9.47 -6.25 7.14
N TYR A 48 -8.26 -5.91 6.76
CA TYR A 48 -7.62 -4.63 7.06
C TYR A 48 -7.30 -3.88 5.78
N VAL A 49 -7.89 -2.70 5.61
CA VAL A 49 -7.62 -1.83 4.45
C VAL A 49 -6.56 -0.80 4.82
N SER A 50 -5.50 -0.77 4.05
CA SER A 50 -4.38 0.16 4.26
C SER A 50 -4.00 0.88 2.97
N SER A 51 -3.47 2.08 3.11
CA SER A 51 -2.88 2.87 2.01
C SER A 51 -1.38 3.02 2.25
N LEU A 52 -0.59 2.78 1.22
CA LEU A 52 0.85 2.64 1.33
C LEU A 52 1.55 3.22 0.10
N THR A 53 2.64 3.96 0.30
CA THR A 53 3.58 4.29 -0.79
C THR A 53 4.46 3.09 -1.04
N THR A 54 4.33 2.47 -2.21
CA THR A 54 4.94 1.16 -2.49
C THR A 54 6.39 1.26 -2.98
N ALA A 55 6.75 2.36 -3.64
CA ALA A 55 8.08 2.58 -4.17
C ALA A 55 8.58 4.01 -3.88
N PRO A 56 8.86 4.37 -2.60
CA PRO A 56 9.18 5.74 -2.20
C PRO A 56 10.47 6.28 -2.84
N THR A 57 11.39 5.40 -3.22
CA THR A 57 12.64 5.75 -3.92
C THR A 57 12.63 5.37 -5.40
N GLY A 58 11.49 4.93 -5.93
CA GLY A 58 11.37 4.33 -7.25
C GLY A 58 11.75 2.84 -7.30
N ASP A 59 12.19 2.26 -6.18
CA ASP A 59 12.55 0.84 -6.07
C ASP A 59 11.36 0.01 -5.56
N PRO A 60 10.95 -1.05 -6.28
CA PRO A 60 9.82 -1.88 -5.90
C PRO A 60 10.07 -2.78 -4.67
N GLU A 61 11.30 -2.99 -4.26
CA GLU A 61 11.68 -3.89 -3.17
C GLU A 61 11.05 -3.47 -1.83
N TYR A 62 10.90 -2.16 -1.61
CA TYR A 62 10.37 -1.63 -0.34
C TYR A 62 9.00 -2.21 0.02
N PHE A 63 8.10 -2.37 -0.94
CA PHE A 63 6.78 -2.95 -0.70
C PHE A 63 6.88 -4.39 -0.20
N PHE A 64 7.67 -5.21 -0.89
CA PHE A 64 7.81 -6.62 -0.54
C PHE A 64 8.45 -6.82 0.83
N THR A 65 9.59 -6.18 1.07
CA THR A 65 10.35 -6.34 2.32
C THR A 65 9.64 -5.75 3.53
N SER A 66 8.85 -4.69 3.37
CA SER A 66 8.15 -4.05 4.49
C SER A 66 6.79 -4.67 4.82
N THR A 67 6.14 -5.34 3.85
CA THR A 67 4.71 -5.66 3.95
C THR A 67 4.38 -7.12 3.65
N VAL A 68 5.11 -7.79 2.74
CA VAL A 68 4.63 -9.04 2.13
C VAL A 68 5.41 -10.26 2.56
N VAL A 69 6.76 -10.22 2.59
CA VAL A 69 7.56 -11.39 3.00
C VAL A 69 7.15 -11.89 4.38
N SER A 70 7.37 -13.15 4.63
CA SER A 70 6.82 -13.88 5.80
C SER A 70 7.12 -13.22 7.14
N ASP A 71 8.27 -12.56 7.30
CA ASP A 71 8.71 -11.86 8.51
C ASP A 71 8.58 -10.33 8.44
N ALA A 72 7.93 -9.79 7.39
CA ALA A 72 7.78 -8.36 7.23
C ALA A 72 7.02 -7.72 8.40
N ALA A 73 7.53 -6.59 8.88
CA ALA A 73 6.99 -5.89 10.04
C ALA A 73 5.53 -5.43 9.89
N LYS A 74 5.06 -5.24 8.65
CA LYS A 74 3.69 -4.84 8.31
C LYS A 74 2.87 -5.97 7.71
N ASN A 75 3.36 -7.20 7.72
CA ASN A 75 2.60 -8.38 7.31
C ASN A 75 1.59 -8.77 8.39
N TYR A 76 0.60 -7.92 8.58
CA TYR A 76 -0.44 -8.13 9.60
C TYR A 76 -1.37 -9.30 9.29
N GLY A 77 -1.54 -9.63 8.00
CA GLY A 77 -2.33 -10.77 7.52
C GLY A 77 -1.64 -12.12 7.73
N LYS A 78 -0.38 -12.13 8.17
CA LYS A 78 0.42 -13.36 8.38
C LYS A 78 0.55 -14.24 7.13
N TYR A 79 0.55 -13.62 5.96
CA TYR A 79 0.87 -14.32 4.72
C TYR A 79 2.27 -14.91 4.79
N SER A 80 2.45 -16.12 4.27
CA SER A 80 3.74 -16.79 4.24
C SER A 80 3.84 -17.66 2.99
N ASN A 81 4.86 -17.39 2.17
CA ASN A 81 5.17 -18.17 0.98
C ASN A 81 6.70 -18.17 0.78
N SER A 82 7.32 -19.35 0.87
CA SER A 82 8.78 -19.48 0.76
C SER A 82 9.33 -19.11 -0.61
N ASP A 83 8.56 -19.39 -1.68
CA ASP A 83 9.01 -19.05 -3.03
C ASP A 83 9.03 -17.53 -3.23
N LEU A 84 8.03 -16.82 -2.65
CA LEU A 84 8.04 -15.36 -2.62
C LEU A 84 9.21 -14.81 -1.83
N ASP A 85 9.49 -15.36 -0.65
CA ASP A 85 10.61 -14.94 0.19
C ASP A 85 11.95 -15.09 -0.57
N ASP A 86 12.13 -16.20 -1.30
CA ASP A 86 13.32 -16.45 -2.13
C ASP A 86 13.42 -15.47 -3.32
N ILE A 87 12.30 -15.15 -4.00
CA ILE A 87 12.28 -14.16 -5.08
C ILE A 87 12.70 -12.79 -4.55
N VAL A 88 12.18 -12.37 -3.40
CA VAL A 88 12.48 -11.07 -2.78
C VAL A 88 13.93 -11.03 -2.28
N ALA A 89 14.45 -12.12 -1.72
CA ALA A 89 15.87 -12.23 -1.35
C ALA A 89 16.78 -12.06 -2.57
N LYS A 90 16.44 -12.70 -3.69
CA LYS A 90 17.17 -12.54 -4.96
C LYS A 90 17.06 -11.11 -5.51
N LEU A 91 15.88 -10.47 -5.39
CA LEU A 91 15.70 -9.06 -5.75
C LEU A 91 16.63 -8.14 -4.96
N HIS A 92 16.83 -8.41 -3.67
CA HIS A 92 17.72 -7.66 -2.79
C HIS A 92 19.19 -7.72 -3.25
N GLU A 93 19.65 -8.83 -3.80
CA GLU A 93 21.02 -9.05 -4.26
C GLU A 93 21.23 -8.63 -5.71
N THR A 94 20.16 -8.26 -6.44
CA THR A 94 20.23 -7.93 -7.87
C THR A 94 20.32 -6.43 -8.07
N PHE A 95 21.30 -5.95 -8.85
CA PHE A 95 21.55 -4.51 -9.12
C PHE A 95 21.16 -4.07 -10.54
N ASP A 96 21.03 -5.01 -11.48
CA ASP A 96 20.58 -4.71 -12.84
C ASP A 96 19.08 -4.32 -12.82
N THR A 97 18.75 -3.15 -13.36
CA THR A 97 17.42 -2.57 -13.29
C THR A 97 16.35 -3.43 -14.03
N ASP A 98 16.74 -4.00 -15.18
CA ASP A 98 15.81 -4.80 -15.98
C ASP A 98 15.51 -6.14 -15.28
N GLU A 99 16.53 -6.74 -14.68
CA GLU A 99 16.38 -7.98 -13.92
C GLU A 99 15.60 -7.75 -12.61
N ARG A 100 15.84 -6.64 -11.92
CA ARG A 100 15.02 -6.22 -10.78
C ARG A 100 13.55 -6.07 -11.16
N GLY A 101 13.28 -5.46 -12.31
CA GLY A 101 11.93 -5.32 -12.84
C GLY A 101 11.23 -6.67 -13.05
N LYS A 102 11.93 -7.65 -13.61
CA LYS A 102 11.39 -9.01 -13.81
C LYS A 102 11.09 -9.71 -12.48
N LEU A 103 12.02 -9.65 -11.53
CA LEU A 103 11.82 -10.24 -10.20
C LEU A 103 10.66 -9.59 -9.45
N ALA A 104 10.50 -8.28 -9.56
CA ALA A 104 9.37 -7.58 -8.96
C ALA A 104 8.03 -8.00 -9.58
N VAL A 105 7.97 -8.21 -10.90
CA VAL A 105 6.77 -8.73 -11.59
C VAL A 105 6.47 -10.16 -11.16
N GLU A 106 7.49 -11.01 -11.04
CA GLU A 106 7.35 -12.38 -10.57
C GLU A 106 6.79 -12.43 -9.13
N ALA A 107 7.35 -11.60 -8.22
CA ALA A 107 6.85 -11.48 -6.86
C ALA A 107 5.38 -11.00 -6.81
N GLN A 108 5.01 -10.00 -7.63
CA GLN A 108 3.63 -9.53 -7.72
C GLN A 108 2.68 -10.62 -8.22
N GLN A 109 3.10 -11.40 -9.22
CA GLN A 109 2.28 -12.49 -9.75
C GLN A 109 2.04 -13.57 -8.68
N THR A 110 3.06 -13.95 -7.92
CA THR A 110 2.94 -14.91 -6.82
C THR A 110 1.91 -14.43 -5.77
N ILE A 111 1.95 -13.14 -5.40
CA ILE A 111 1.00 -12.56 -4.44
C ILE A 111 -0.44 -12.62 -4.98
N LEU A 112 -0.63 -12.37 -6.27
CA LEU A 112 -1.94 -12.40 -6.92
C LEU A 112 -2.47 -13.84 -7.07
N ASP A 113 -1.62 -14.78 -7.42
CA ASP A 113 -1.99 -16.19 -7.61
C ASP A 113 -2.38 -16.85 -6.27
N ASP A 114 -1.83 -16.35 -5.16
CA ASP A 114 -2.15 -16.80 -3.80
C ASP A 114 -3.36 -16.09 -3.19
N ASP A 115 -3.97 -15.10 -3.88
CA ASP A 115 -5.03 -14.24 -3.34
C ASP A 115 -4.64 -13.56 -2.00
N ALA A 116 -3.32 -13.34 -1.78
CA ALA A 116 -2.79 -12.86 -0.51
C ALA A 116 -3.19 -11.42 -0.20
N TYR A 117 -3.33 -10.60 -1.24
CA TYR A 117 -3.71 -9.18 -1.15
C TYR A 117 -4.73 -8.82 -2.23
N PHE A 118 -5.71 -8.00 -1.85
CA PHE A 118 -6.64 -7.38 -2.78
C PHE A 118 -6.23 -5.93 -3.03
N PHE A 119 -5.71 -5.64 -4.21
CA PHE A 119 -5.30 -4.29 -4.62
C PHE A 119 -6.49 -3.51 -5.17
N VAL A 120 -7.00 -2.55 -4.38
CA VAL A 120 -8.25 -1.84 -4.70
C VAL A 120 -8.04 -0.74 -5.72
N SER A 121 -7.03 0.12 -5.53
CA SER A 121 -6.81 1.28 -6.41
C SER A 121 -5.42 1.89 -6.25
N HIS A 122 -5.00 2.63 -7.27
CA HIS A 122 -3.93 3.61 -7.19
C HIS A 122 -4.54 5.01 -7.12
N LEU A 123 -4.23 5.75 -6.06
CA LEU A 123 -4.80 7.07 -5.83
C LEU A 123 -4.18 8.12 -6.76
N ASN A 124 -5.03 8.95 -7.36
CA ASN A 124 -4.56 10.15 -8.04
C ASN A 124 -4.28 11.23 -6.99
N MET A 125 -3.02 11.63 -6.88
CA MET A 125 -2.59 12.71 -5.99
C MET A 125 -2.54 14.03 -6.76
N GLY A 126 -3.01 15.10 -6.13
CA GLY A 126 -2.99 16.45 -6.70
C GLY A 126 -2.37 17.45 -5.74
N LEU A 127 -1.51 18.33 -6.26
CA LEU A 127 -0.98 19.46 -5.51
C LEU A 127 -1.81 20.70 -5.80
N VAL A 128 -2.18 21.42 -4.76
CA VAL A 128 -2.91 22.69 -4.85
C VAL A 128 -2.09 23.77 -4.17
N SER A 129 -1.81 24.85 -4.88
CA SER A 129 -1.08 26.00 -4.36
C SER A 129 -1.84 27.31 -4.58
N LYS A 130 -1.43 28.36 -3.88
CA LYS A 130 -1.85 29.73 -4.18
C LYS A 130 -1.23 30.18 -5.50
N SER A 131 -1.88 31.12 -6.18
CA SER A 131 -1.44 31.62 -7.49
C SER A 131 -0.08 32.34 -7.47
N ASN A 132 0.39 32.75 -6.31
CA ASN A 132 1.70 33.37 -6.14
C ASN A 132 2.82 32.37 -5.82
N VAL A 133 2.55 31.07 -5.86
CA VAL A 133 3.55 30.00 -5.71
C VAL A 133 3.94 29.49 -7.08
N SER A 134 5.24 29.50 -7.37
CA SER A 134 5.82 28.98 -8.60
C SER A 134 6.80 27.85 -8.32
N GLY A 135 7.15 27.05 -9.34
CA GLY A 135 8.10 25.94 -9.22
C GLY A 135 7.57 24.70 -8.50
N LEU A 136 6.29 24.65 -8.13
CA LEU A 136 5.67 23.47 -7.55
C LEU A 136 5.38 22.45 -8.65
N THR A 137 5.96 21.25 -8.52
CA THR A 137 5.77 20.15 -9.47
C THR A 137 5.34 18.92 -8.71
N ALA A 138 4.26 18.26 -9.20
CA ALA A 138 3.85 16.96 -8.67
C ALA A 138 4.89 15.90 -9.05
N HIS A 139 5.47 15.24 -8.04
CA HIS A 139 6.41 14.16 -8.22
C HIS A 139 5.68 12.81 -8.12
N PRO A 140 6.09 11.76 -8.84
CA PRO A 140 5.50 10.42 -8.72
C PRO A 140 5.53 9.85 -7.30
N CYS A 141 6.49 10.28 -6.49
CA CYS A 141 6.55 10.01 -5.06
C CYS A 141 6.21 11.29 -4.28
N ASP A 142 5.23 11.24 -3.39
CA ASP A 142 4.74 12.35 -2.57
C ASP A 142 5.73 12.84 -1.49
N TYR A 143 6.92 12.27 -1.43
CA TYR A 143 7.99 12.71 -0.52
C TYR A 143 8.85 13.87 -1.06
N TYR A 144 8.73 14.24 -2.33
CA TYR A 144 9.56 15.24 -3.00
C TYR A 144 8.77 16.48 -3.45
N GLU A 145 7.94 17.03 -2.56
CA GLU A 145 7.09 18.17 -2.87
C GLU A 145 7.83 19.50 -2.77
N LEU A 146 8.82 19.60 -1.85
CA LEU A 146 9.61 20.81 -1.63
C LEU A 146 10.97 20.68 -2.33
N THR A 147 11.17 21.46 -3.38
CA THR A 147 12.41 21.51 -4.15
C THR A 147 13.02 22.92 -4.09
N ALA A 148 14.26 23.05 -4.58
CA ALA A 148 14.94 24.35 -4.67
C ALA A 148 14.30 25.31 -5.69
N ASP A 149 13.41 24.81 -6.55
CA ASP A 149 12.72 25.59 -7.58
C ASP A 149 11.44 26.24 -7.04
N LEU A 150 11.01 25.88 -5.83
CA LEU A 150 9.81 26.44 -5.20
C LEU A 150 10.06 27.88 -4.79
N ASP A 151 9.23 28.81 -5.25
CA ASP A 151 9.32 30.23 -4.95
C ASP A 151 7.95 30.86 -4.67
N ILE A 152 7.95 31.95 -3.92
CA ILE A 152 6.76 32.73 -3.59
C ILE A 152 6.96 34.15 -4.15
N ASN A 153 6.18 34.50 -5.16
CA ASN A 153 6.18 35.82 -5.82
C ASN A 153 5.24 36.81 -5.16
#